data_5b367505770b60c53636f7d61c2e137c
#
_entry.id   5b367505770b60c53636f7d61c2e137c
#
_cell.length_a   1.000
_cell.length_b   1.000
_cell.length_c   1.000
_cell.angle_alpha   90.00
_cell.angle_beta   90.00
_cell.angle_gamma   90.00
#
_symmetry.space_group_name_H-M   'P 1'
#
loop_
_entity.id
_entity.type
_entity.pdbx_description
1 polymer ?
#
loop_
_entity_poly.entity_id
_entity_poly.type
_entity_poly.pdbx_seq_one_letter_code
_entity_poly.pdbx_strand_id
1 'polypeptide(L)'
;VDYDHRNPESGTIYLLEGKQFDDYVALENGNYAYLMGCDLDFQNPEVQQELINWGKWILTTTGVDGFRLDAIKHIAAWFFPLWIDALEKFAQKDLFVVGEYWQNNLGVLHWYINSTGGRMSVFDVPLHYNFYAASRSGGNYDMRRILQGTLMQQRPLNAVTFVENHDSQPLQAIETPVEPWFKPLAYALILLRQEGYPCIFHADYYGADYEDYGKDGNKYQIHLPSHRWLIDKFLHVRRHYVYGFQYDYFDHWNCIGWTCLGNREHPKAMAVIMSDGPAGWKWMEVGKPHAKF
;
A
#
# COMPACT_ATOMS: atom_id res chain seq x y z
N VAL A 1 -9.94 11.74 25.79
CA VAL A 1 -10.18 10.29 25.74
C VAL A 1 -11.66 10.06 25.97
N ASP A 2 -12.35 9.49 24.99
CA ASP A 2 -13.80 9.28 25.02
C ASP A 2 -14.18 7.85 25.48
N TYR A 3 -13.19 6.97 25.52
CA TYR A 3 -13.34 5.56 25.73
C TYR A 3 -12.35 5.08 26.81
N ASP A 4 -12.82 4.29 27.78
CA ASP A 4 -11.97 3.84 28.88
C ASP A 4 -11.33 2.45 28.64
N HIS A 5 -12.13 1.41 28.38
CA HIS A 5 -11.62 0.08 28.04
C HIS A 5 -12.71 -0.83 27.48
N ARG A 6 -12.28 -1.93 26.88
CA ARG A 6 -13.15 -3.01 26.44
C ARG A 6 -13.19 -4.11 27.49
N ASN A 7 -14.39 -4.57 27.83
CA ASN A 7 -14.53 -5.77 28.65
C ASN A 7 -14.09 -7.01 27.85
N PRO A 8 -13.03 -7.71 28.27
CA PRO A 8 -12.50 -8.85 27.52
C PRO A 8 -13.44 -10.05 27.42
N GLU A 9 -14.35 -10.22 28.39
CA GLU A 9 -15.27 -11.36 28.40
C GLU A 9 -16.49 -11.16 27.50
N SER A 10 -17.06 -9.96 27.50
CA SER A 10 -18.26 -9.63 26.71
C SER A 10 -17.97 -8.88 25.41
N GLY A 11 -16.76 -8.37 25.23
CA GLY A 11 -16.42 -7.49 24.12
C GLY A 11 -17.08 -6.11 24.22
N THR A 12 -17.69 -5.78 25.35
CA THR A 12 -18.37 -4.50 25.56
C THR A 12 -17.38 -3.36 25.62
N ILE A 13 -17.69 -2.26 24.92
CA ILE A 13 -16.95 -1.02 24.97
C ILE A 13 -17.61 -0.09 25.96
N TYR A 14 -16.83 0.47 26.86
CA TYR A 14 -17.30 1.41 27.87
C TYR A 14 -16.88 2.82 27.50
N LEU A 15 -17.81 3.76 27.59
CA LEU A 15 -17.53 5.18 27.53
C LEU A 15 -17.20 5.72 28.92
N LEU A 16 -16.37 6.73 29.01
CA LEU A 16 -16.21 7.49 30.22
C LEU A 16 -17.50 8.25 30.52
N GLU A 17 -17.85 8.37 31.81
CA GLU A 17 -19.06 9.09 32.23
C GLU A 17 -19.02 10.55 31.71
N GLY A 18 -20.12 10.97 31.07
CA GLY A 18 -20.24 12.30 30.49
C GLY A 18 -19.48 12.55 29.20
N LYS A 19 -18.92 11.50 28.57
CA LYS A 19 -18.22 11.57 27.29
C LYS A 19 -19.02 10.90 26.17
N GLN A 20 -18.80 11.37 24.96
CA GLN A 20 -19.36 10.84 23.71
C GLN A 20 -18.26 10.78 22.67
N PHE A 21 -18.39 9.86 21.71
CA PHE A 21 -17.57 9.87 20.50
C PHE A 21 -18.02 11.06 19.64
N ASP A 22 -17.14 11.98 19.37
CA ASP A 22 -17.43 13.22 18.67
C ASP A 22 -16.68 13.37 17.34
N ASP A 23 -15.75 12.49 17.04
CA ASP A 23 -15.04 12.45 15.77
C ASP A 23 -15.74 11.56 14.73
N TYR A 24 -15.76 12.01 13.48
CA TYR A 24 -16.22 11.22 12.36
C TYR A 24 -15.12 10.29 11.86
N VAL A 25 -15.35 8.99 11.96
CA VAL A 25 -14.46 7.92 11.49
C VAL A 25 -15.15 7.05 10.43
N ALA A 26 -14.48 5.99 9.95
CA ALA A 26 -15.05 5.09 8.96
C ALA A 26 -16.38 4.49 9.42
N LEU A 27 -17.38 4.50 8.54
CA LEU A 27 -18.74 4.04 8.83
C LEU A 27 -18.81 2.58 9.28
N GLU A 28 -17.93 1.72 8.78
CA GLU A 28 -17.87 0.29 9.13
C GLU A 28 -17.61 0.02 10.61
N ASN A 29 -16.93 0.96 11.29
CA ASN A 29 -16.63 0.87 12.72
C ASN A 29 -17.53 1.79 13.57
N GLY A 30 -18.44 2.51 12.92
CA GLY A 30 -19.24 3.53 13.59
C GLY A 30 -18.37 4.66 14.10
N ASN A 31 -18.89 5.38 15.08
CA ASN A 31 -18.19 6.51 15.71
C ASN A 31 -17.63 6.10 17.08
N TYR A 32 -16.93 4.98 17.12
CA TYR A 32 -16.29 4.47 18.34
C TYR A 32 -14.97 3.79 18.00
N ALA A 33 -14.03 3.80 18.93
CA ALA A 33 -12.75 3.13 18.77
C ALA A 33 -12.93 1.61 18.85
N TYR A 34 -12.74 0.95 17.76
CA TYR A 34 -12.73 -0.50 17.70
C TYR A 34 -11.35 -1.09 18.04
N LEU A 35 -10.32 -0.30 17.86
CA LEU A 35 -8.93 -0.69 18.09
C LEU A 35 -8.62 -0.82 19.58
N MET A 36 -7.54 -1.53 19.87
CA MET A 36 -7.02 -1.67 21.24
C MET A 36 -6.57 -0.32 21.80
N GLY A 37 -7.03 0.01 22.98
CA GLY A 37 -6.65 1.23 23.69
C GLY A 37 -7.79 2.23 23.82
N CYS A 38 -7.45 3.42 24.27
CA CYS A 38 -8.38 4.52 24.45
C CYS A 38 -8.45 5.36 23.18
N ASP A 39 -9.63 5.79 22.83
CA ASP A 39 -9.84 6.78 21.78
C ASP A 39 -9.33 8.15 22.22
N LEU A 40 -8.64 8.86 21.33
CA LEU A 40 -8.16 10.21 21.56
C LEU A 40 -9.15 11.20 20.98
N ASP A 41 -9.53 12.17 21.78
CA ASP A 41 -10.34 13.32 21.35
C ASP A 41 -9.48 14.27 20.50
N PHE A 42 -9.55 14.13 19.16
CA PHE A 42 -8.80 14.98 18.23
C PHE A 42 -9.33 16.41 18.16
N GLN A 43 -10.52 16.71 18.69
CA GLN A 43 -11.02 18.07 18.79
C GLN A 43 -10.40 18.82 19.99
N ASN A 44 -9.81 18.11 20.95
CA ASN A 44 -9.12 18.74 22.08
C ASN A 44 -7.80 19.38 21.62
N PRO A 45 -7.62 20.72 21.81
CA PRO A 45 -6.41 21.42 21.40
C PRO A 45 -5.14 20.92 22.08
N GLU A 46 -5.22 20.39 23.30
CA GLU A 46 -4.06 19.81 24.01
C GLU A 46 -3.60 18.53 23.29
N VAL A 47 -4.53 17.65 22.89
CA VAL A 47 -4.22 16.45 22.12
C VAL A 47 -3.57 16.81 20.79
N GLN A 48 -4.12 17.78 20.06
CA GLN A 48 -3.54 18.26 18.81
C GLN A 48 -2.10 18.76 19.00
N GLN A 49 -1.90 19.60 20.02
CA GLN A 49 -0.58 20.17 20.29
C GLN A 49 0.44 19.11 20.71
N GLU A 50 0.04 18.14 21.55
CA GLU A 50 0.93 17.05 21.96
C GLU A 50 1.29 16.12 20.81
N LEU A 51 0.36 15.80 19.91
CA LEU A 51 0.65 15.02 18.71
C LEU A 51 1.58 15.78 17.75
N ILE A 52 1.45 17.10 17.61
CA ILE A 52 2.39 17.93 16.85
C ILE A 52 3.77 17.93 17.53
N ASN A 53 3.84 18.07 18.84
CA ASN A 53 5.10 18.03 19.60
C ASN A 53 5.79 16.67 19.43
N TRP A 54 5.02 15.58 19.51
CA TRP A 54 5.52 14.24 19.28
C TRP A 54 6.07 14.05 17.85
N GLY A 55 5.37 14.53 16.82
CA GLY A 55 5.85 14.50 15.44
C GLY A 55 7.16 15.28 15.26
N LYS A 56 7.27 16.48 15.84
CA LYS A 56 8.52 17.27 15.84
C LYS A 56 9.66 16.54 16.55
N TRP A 57 9.37 15.90 17.67
CA TRP A 57 10.34 15.09 18.40
C TRP A 57 10.86 13.94 17.55
N ILE A 58 9.97 13.19 16.84
CA ILE A 58 10.40 12.13 15.92
C ILE A 58 11.34 12.69 14.85
N LEU A 59 10.93 13.77 14.16
CA LEU A 59 11.74 14.38 13.10
C LEU A 59 13.14 14.77 13.61
N THR A 60 13.20 15.38 14.80
CA THR A 60 14.46 15.82 15.39
C THR A 60 15.34 14.64 15.84
N THR A 61 14.74 13.61 16.43
CA THR A 61 15.47 12.50 17.04
C THR A 61 15.95 11.49 16.00
N THR A 62 15.15 11.24 14.97
CA THR A 62 15.42 10.18 13.99
C THR A 62 15.94 10.70 12.66
N GLY A 63 15.68 11.97 12.33
CA GLY A 63 16.05 12.56 11.05
C GLY A 63 15.30 12.01 9.83
N VAL A 64 14.12 11.43 10.03
CA VAL A 64 13.31 10.88 8.93
C VAL A 64 12.78 11.97 7.99
N ASP A 65 12.50 11.59 6.74
CA ASP A 65 11.96 12.47 5.71
C ASP A 65 10.47 12.28 5.46
N GLY A 66 9.80 11.49 6.29
CA GLY A 66 8.37 11.22 6.15
C GLY A 66 7.82 10.23 7.16
N PHE A 67 6.53 9.89 7.00
CA PHE A 67 5.80 9.05 7.94
C PHE A 67 4.92 8.01 7.21
N ARG A 68 4.84 6.83 7.77
CA ARG A 68 3.74 5.90 7.56
C ARG A 68 2.77 6.06 8.72
N LEU A 69 1.53 6.41 8.42
CA LEU A 69 0.46 6.60 9.38
C LEU A 69 -0.44 5.37 9.39
N ASP A 70 -0.56 4.76 10.54
CA ASP A 70 -1.32 3.55 10.77
C ASP A 70 -2.81 3.83 10.91
N ALA A 71 -3.66 2.90 10.44
CA ALA A 71 -5.10 2.84 10.71
C ALA A 71 -5.84 4.19 10.57
N ILE A 72 -5.46 5.00 9.56
CA ILE A 72 -5.96 6.38 9.40
C ILE A 72 -7.47 6.48 9.21
N LYS A 73 -8.15 5.41 8.84
CA LYS A 73 -9.62 5.37 8.74
C LYS A 73 -10.34 5.50 10.09
N HIS A 74 -9.60 5.27 11.19
CA HIS A 74 -10.10 5.40 12.55
C HIS A 74 -9.75 6.75 13.20
N ILE A 75 -9.20 7.67 12.43
CA ILE A 75 -8.82 9.01 12.86
C ILE A 75 -9.52 10.02 11.94
N ALA A 76 -10.04 11.11 12.49
CA ALA A 76 -10.73 12.14 11.72
C ALA A 76 -9.81 12.73 10.63
N ALA A 77 -10.25 12.67 9.38
CA ALA A 77 -9.43 13.04 8.21
C ALA A 77 -8.94 14.51 8.26
N TRP A 78 -9.70 15.40 8.86
CA TRP A 78 -9.36 16.84 8.99
C TRP A 78 -8.10 17.09 9.83
N PHE A 79 -7.75 16.17 10.74
CA PHE A 79 -6.59 16.32 11.61
C PHE A 79 -5.26 16.24 10.84
N PHE A 80 -5.18 15.36 9.83
CA PHE A 80 -3.93 15.10 9.14
C PHE A 80 -3.35 16.29 8.37
N PRO A 81 -4.15 17.09 7.60
CA PRO A 81 -3.61 18.33 7.00
C PRO A 81 -3.02 19.28 8.02
N LEU A 82 -3.70 19.49 9.16
CA LEU A 82 -3.22 20.34 10.24
C LEU A 82 -1.88 19.82 10.80
N TRP A 83 -1.79 18.54 11.07
CA TRP A 83 -0.59 17.91 11.62
C TRP A 83 0.58 17.94 10.64
N ILE A 84 0.34 17.56 9.38
CA ILE A 84 1.37 17.54 8.32
C ILE A 84 1.91 18.94 8.07
N ASP A 85 1.03 19.94 7.89
CA ASP A 85 1.43 21.34 7.67
C ASP A 85 2.28 21.90 8.82
N ALA A 86 1.94 21.56 10.06
CA ALA A 86 2.72 21.96 11.23
C ALA A 86 4.12 21.32 11.24
N LEU A 87 4.24 20.06 10.81
CA LEU A 87 5.52 19.36 10.74
C LEU A 87 6.39 19.81 9.56
N GLU A 88 5.81 20.02 8.38
CA GLU A 88 6.53 20.55 7.20
C GLU A 88 7.05 21.96 7.47
N LYS A 89 6.23 22.81 8.11
CA LYS A 89 6.67 24.14 8.56
C LYS A 89 7.84 24.08 9.56
N PHE A 90 7.80 23.12 10.48
CA PHE A 90 8.89 22.91 11.44
C PHE A 90 10.15 22.37 10.76
N ALA A 91 10.00 21.37 9.88
CA ALA A 91 11.12 20.72 9.18
C ALA A 91 11.72 21.58 8.07
N GLN A 92 11.04 22.66 7.63
CA GLN A 92 11.38 23.50 6.48
C GLN A 92 11.57 22.70 5.18
N LYS A 93 10.79 21.63 5.01
CA LYS A 93 10.80 20.78 3.82
C LYS A 93 9.48 20.03 3.71
N ASP A 94 9.16 19.60 2.48
CA ASP A 94 8.06 18.68 2.25
C ASP A 94 8.38 17.29 2.84
N LEU A 95 7.36 16.65 3.42
CA LEU A 95 7.47 15.32 4.01
C LEU A 95 6.71 14.31 3.15
N PHE A 96 7.30 13.15 2.90
CA PHE A 96 6.58 12.06 2.28
C PHE A 96 5.70 11.36 3.31
N VAL A 97 4.39 11.47 3.15
CA VAL A 97 3.43 10.86 4.07
C VAL A 97 2.60 9.81 3.33
N VAL A 98 2.54 8.61 3.88
CA VAL A 98 1.67 7.53 3.41
C VAL A 98 0.77 7.06 4.54
N GLY A 99 -0.54 7.01 4.28
CA GLY A 99 -1.53 6.51 5.22
C GLY A 99 -2.02 5.12 4.89
N GLU A 100 -2.22 4.30 5.92
CA GLU A 100 -2.85 3.00 5.77
C GLU A 100 -4.37 3.16 5.97
N TYR A 101 -5.09 3.25 4.83
CA TYR A 101 -6.55 3.19 4.78
C TYR A 101 -6.96 1.85 4.16
N TRP A 102 -7.14 0.83 5.00
CA TRP A 102 -7.44 -0.52 4.50
C TRP A 102 -8.89 -0.62 4.01
N GLN A 103 -9.07 -0.36 2.72
CA GLN A 103 -10.39 -0.41 2.07
C GLN A 103 -10.25 -0.76 0.59
N ASN A 104 -10.93 -1.84 0.17
CA ASN A 104 -11.00 -2.24 -1.24
C ASN A 104 -12.13 -1.49 -1.97
N ASN A 105 -12.09 -0.16 -1.92
CA ASN A 105 -13.02 0.71 -2.63
C ASN A 105 -12.32 1.99 -3.08
N LEU A 106 -12.08 2.08 -4.38
CA LEU A 106 -11.36 3.20 -4.97
C LEU A 106 -12.05 4.55 -4.72
N GLY A 107 -13.39 4.59 -4.73
CA GLY A 107 -14.14 5.82 -4.46
C GLY A 107 -13.90 6.35 -3.04
N VAL A 108 -13.80 5.46 -2.06
CA VAL A 108 -13.47 5.81 -0.67
C VAL A 108 -12.04 6.35 -0.57
N LEU A 109 -11.08 5.71 -1.24
CA LEU A 109 -9.69 6.19 -1.24
C LEU A 109 -9.57 7.56 -1.93
N HIS A 110 -10.30 7.79 -3.04
CA HIS A 110 -10.37 9.10 -3.68
C HIS A 110 -10.95 10.18 -2.76
N TRP A 111 -12.06 9.85 -2.09
CA TRP A 111 -12.65 10.74 -1.11
C TRP A 111 -11.65 11.09 -0.01
N TYR A 112 -10.96 10.10 0.55
CA TYR A 112 -10.00 10.31 1.63
C TYR A 112 -8.83 11.20 1.19
N ILE A 113 -8.21 10.91 0.05
CA ILE A 113 -7.13 11.74 -0.50
C ILE A 113 -7.60 13.19 -0.69
N ASN A 114 -8.82 13.40 -1.19
CA ASN A 114 -9.39 14.74 -1.36
C ASN A 114 -9.67 15.42 -0.01
N SER A 115 -10.18 14.68 0.98
CA SER A 115 -10.49 15.21 2.32
C SER A 115 -9.22 15.63 3.08
N THR A 116 -8.07 15.02 2.77
CA THR A 116 -6.77 15.44 3.30
C THR A 116 -6.06 16.48 2.41
N GLY A 117 -6.78 17.06 1.43
CA GLY A 117 -6.22 18.06 0.52
C GLY A 117 -5.07 17.55 -0.34
N GLY A 118 -4.97 16.23 -0.54
CA GLY A 118 -3.86 15.60 -1.27
C GLY A 118 -2.51 15.61 -0.53
N ARG A 119 -2.52 15.90 0.79
CA ARG A 119 -1.31 16.01 1.63
C ARG A 119 -0.60 14.69 1.86
N MET A 120 -1.27 13.56 1.59
CA MET A 120 -0.66 12.25 1.74
C MET A 120 -1.01 11.32 0.58
N SER A 121 -0.16 10.35 0.38
CA SER A 121 -0.44 9.15 -0.40
C SER A 121 -1.13 8.11 0.47
N VAL A 122 -1.79 7.14 -0.13
CA VAL A 122 -2.32 5.97 0.59
C VAL A 122 -1.89 4.68 -0.09
N PHE A 123 -1.89 3.59 0.66
CA PHE A 123 -1.63 2.27 0.10
C PHE A 123 -2.73 1.88 -0.89
N ASP A 124 -2.32 1.34 -2.04
CA ASP A 124 -3.24 0.88 -3.11
C ASP A 124 -3.83 -0.50 -2.76
N VAL A 125 -4.72 -0.50 -1.79
CA VAL A 125 -5.41 -1.71 -1.33
C VAL A 125 -6.19 -2.40 -2.46
N PRO A 126 -6.90 -1.69 -3.38
CA PRO A 126 -7.51 -2.31 -4.54
C PRO A 126 -6.52 -3.09 -5.42
N LEU A 127 -5.29 -2.58 -5.63
CA LEU A 127 -4.26 -3.30 -6.39
C LEU A 127 -3.84 -4.59 -5.68
N HIS A 128 -3.64 -4.53 -4.36
CA HIS A 128 -3.35 -5.71 -3.55
C HIS A 128 -4.45 -6.78 -3.71
N TYR A 129 -5.72 -6.39 -3.65
CA TYR A 129 -6.84 -7.33 -3.85
C TYR A 129 -6.92 -7.89 -5.27
N ASN A 130 -6.52 -7.13 -6.29
CA ASN A 130 -6.38 -7.65 -7.65
C ASN A 130 -5.27 -8.72 -7.71
N PHE A 131 -4.12 -8.50 -7.05
CA PHE A 131 -3.06 -9.51 -6.96
C PHE A 131 -3.51 -10.76 -6.20
N TYR A 132 -4.18 -10.56 -5.07
CA TYR A 132 -4.76 -11.67 -4.31
C TYR A 132 -5.70 -12.51 -5.16
N ALA A 133 -6.66 -11.89 -5.86
CA ALA A 133 -7.60 -12.58 -6.74
C ALA A 133 -6.90 -13.29 -7.90
N ALA A 134 -5.93 -12.62 -8.54
CA ALA A 134 -5.15 -13.20 -9.64
C ALA A 134 -4.35 -14.42 -9.17
N SER A 135 -3.68 -14.33 -8.01
CA SER A 135 -2.89 -15.43 -7.47
C SER A 135 -3.69 -16.70 -7.19
N ARG A 136 -4.97 -16.55 -6.84
CA ARG A 136 -5.88 -17.66 -6.51
C ARG A 136 -6.69 -18.18 -7.68
N SER A 137 -6.55 -17.57 -8.84
CA SER A 137 -7.31 -17.96 -10.05
C SER A 137 -6.79 -19.22 -10.75
N GLY A 138 -5.61 -19.72 -10.33
CA GLY A 138 -4.95 -20.85 -10.99
C GLY A 138 -4.53 -20.55 -12.44
N GLY A 139 -4.19 -19.30 -12.75
CA GLY A 139 -3.78 -18.86 -14.09
C GLY A 139 -4.95 -18.54 -15.04
N ASN A 140 -6.13 -18.30 -14.47
CA ASN A 140 -7.34 -17.94 -15.22
C ASN A 140 -7.81 -16.50 -14.98
N TYR A 141 -6.96 -15.65 -14.40
CA TYR A 141 -7.28 -14.24 -14.22
C TYR A 141 -7.17 -13.49 -15.56
N ASP A 142 -8.10 -12.57 -15.80
CA ASP A 142 -7.98 -11.69 -16.96
C ASP A 142 -6.95 -10.59 -16.66
N MET A 143 -5.69 -10.83 -17.01
CA MET A 143 -4.57 -9.93 -16.78
C MET A 143 -4.75 -8.53 -17.36
N ARG A 144 -5.61 -8.34 -18.37
CA ARG A 144 -5.95 -7.02 -18.91
C ARG A 144 -6.57 -6.12 -17.84
N ARG A 145 -7.14 -6.72 -16.80
CA ARG A 145 -7.86 -6.04 -15.72
C ARG A 145 -7.03 -5.85 -14.44
N ILE A 146 -5.78 -6.28 -14.43
CA ILE A 146 -4.96 -6.31 -13.20
C ILE A 146 -4.80 -4.92 -12.55
N LEU A 147 -4.80 -3.85 -13.35
CA LEU A 147 -4.73 -2.46 -12.87
C LEU A 147 -6.10 -1.78 -12.77
N GLN A 148 -7.18 -2.47 -13.19
CA GLN A 148 -8.51 -1.85 -13.20
C GLN A 148 -9.01 -1.57 -11.79
N GLY A 149 -9.50 -0.33 -11.58
CA GLY A 149 -10.07 0.07 -10.30
C GLY A 149 -9.04 0.31 -9.20
N THR A 150 -7.80 0.62 -9.55
CA THR A 150 -6.69 0.86 -8.62
C THR A 150 -6.26 2.32 -8.59
N LEU A 151 -5.62 2.72 -7.50
CA LEU A 151 -5.00 4.05 -7.40
C LEU A 151 -3.83 4.18 -8.36
N MET A 152 -3.04 3.13 -8.55
CA MET A 152 -1.94 3.10 -9.49
C MET A 152 -2.39 3.52 -10.90
N GLN A 153 -3.58 3.10 -11.32
CA GLN A 153 -4.15 3.46 -12.61
C GLN A 153 -4.70 4.90 -12.63
N GLN A 154 -5.39 5.34 -11.57
CA GLN A 154 -6.18 6.57 -11.60
C GLN A 154 -5.52 7.77 -10.91
N ARG A 155 -4.72 7.54 -9.88
CA ARG A 155 -4.01 8.58 -9.11
C ARG A 155 -2.59 8.15 -8.76
N PRO A 156 -1.72 7.89 -9.73
CA PRO A 156 -0.39 7.30 -9.51
C PRO A 156 0.49 8.10 -8.55
N LEU A 157 0.33 9.42 -8.48
CA LEU A 157 1.10 10.29 -7.58
C LEU A 157 0.68 10.17 -6.10
N ASN A 158 -0.49 9.58 -5.83
CA ASN A 158 -0.97 9.33 -4.47
C ASN A 158 -1.01 7.84 -4.12
N ALA A 159 -0.54 6.96 -5.02
CA ALA A 159 -0.57 5.52 -4.84
C ALA A 159 0.74 5.01 -4.27
N VAL A 160 0.72 4.41 -3.08
CA VAL A 160 1.81 3.54 -2.63
C VAL A 160 1.42 2.10 -2.95
N THR A 161 2.08 1.54 -3.96
CA THR A 161 1.81 0.19 -4.45
C THR A 161 2.56 -0.85 -3.61
N PHE A 162 1.92 -1.95 -3.30
CA PHE A 162 2.50 -3.05 -2.52
C PHE A 162 1.92 -4.39 -2.94
N VAL A 163 2.62 -5.47 -2.65
CA VAL A 163 2.17 -6.83 -2.94
C VAL A 163 1.50 -7.43 -1.71
N GLU A 164 2.15 -7.34 -0.57
CA GLU A 164 1.69 -7.87 0.72
C GLU A 164 2.26 -7.02 1.85
N ASN A 165 1.68 -7.12 3.05
CA ASN A 165 2.19 -6.50 4.26
C ASN A 165 2.06 -7.44 5.48
N HIS A 166 2.44 -6.96 6.66
CA HIS A 166 2.44 -7.74 7.91
C HIS A 166 1.05 -8.13 8.41
N ASP A 167 -0.01 -7.42 7.97
CA ASP A 167 -1.40 -7.73 8.34
C ASP A 167 -2.12 -8.61 7.31
N SER A 168 -1.69 -8.58 6.04
CA SER A 168 -2.28 -9.39 4.97
C SER A 168 -1.62 -10.75 4.77
N GLN A 169 -0.44 -10.97 5.34
CA GLN A 169 0.24 -12.27 5.30
C GLN A 169 -0.55 -13.36 6.03
N PRO A 170 -0.23 -14.65 5.82
CA PRO A 170 -0.98 -15.76 6.41
C PRO A 170 -1.15 -15.64 7.93
N LEU A 171 -2.34 -15.98 8.43
CA LEU A 171 -2.78 -15.99 9.84
C LEU A 171 -2.86 -14.62 10.51
N GLN A 172 -2.63 -13.52 9.79
CA GLN A 172 -2.75 -12.19 10.36
C GLN A 172 -4.17 -11.61 10.22
N ALA A 173 -4.40 -10.44 10.84
CA ALA A 173 -5.74 -9.87 11.05
C ALA A 173 -6.55 -9.67 9.76
N ILE A 174 -5.89 -9.28 8.67
CA ILE A 174 -6.52 -8.98 7.37
C ILE A 174 -6.09 -10.01 6.31
N GLU A 175 -5.86 -11.23 6.74
CA GLU A 175 -5.32 -12.32 5.94
C GLU A 175 -5.86 -12.38 4.50
N THR A 176 -5.05 -11.95 3.55
CA THR A 176 -5.29 -11.96 2.10
C THR A 176 -3.97 -12.20 1.36
N PRO A 177 -3.27 -13.32 1.67
CA PRO A 177 -1.92 -13.54 1.14
C PRO A 177 -1.93 -13.74 -0.38
N VAL A 178 -1.00 -13.06 -1.05
CA VAL A 178 -0.72 -13.30 -2.47
C VAL A 178 0.12 -14.58 -2.58
N GLU A 179 -0.37 -15.55 -3.35
CA GLU A 179 0.29 -16.84 -3.51
C GLU A 179 1.74 -16.68 -4.02
N PRO A 180 2.71 -17.44 -3.51
CA PRO A 180 4.13 -17.28 -3.83
C PRO A 180 4.46 -17.30 -5.32
N TRP A 181 3.72 -18.11 -6.11
CA TRP A 181 3.94 -18.20 -7.55
C TRP A 181 3.61 -16.90 -8.30
N PHE A 182 2.66 -16.09 -7.79
CA PHE A 182 2.23 -14.84 -8.42
C PHE A 182 3.06 -13.63 -7.94
N LYS A 183 3.72 -13.71 -6.80
CA LYS A 183 4.54 -12.60 -6.27
C LYS A 183 5.58 -12.06 -7.26
N PRO A 184 6.30 -12.88 -8.05
CA PRO A 184 7.17 -12.40 -9.13
C PRO A 184 6.46 -11.48 -10.14
N LEU A 185 5.23 -11.81 -10.54
CA LEU A 185 4.43 -11.01 -11.47
C LEU A 185 3.96 -9.70 -10.81
N ALA A 186 3.49 -9.78 -9.57
CA ALA A 186 3.04 -8.61 -8.80
C ALA A 186 4.20 -7.62 -8.56
N TYR A 187 5.39 -8.11 -8.17
CA TYR A 187 6.57 -7.27 -8.02
C TYR A 187 7.06 -6.67 -9.35
N ALA A 188 6.93 -7.40 -10.48
CA ALA A 188 7.23 -6.83 -11.79
C ALA A 188 6.28 -5.65 -12.09
N LEU A 189 4.98 -5.77 -11.80
CA LEU A 189 4.00 -4.71 -12.01
C LEU A 189 4.30 -3.46 -11.19
N ILE A 190 4.63 -3.58 -9.90
CA ILE A 190 4.88 -2.41 -9.06
C ILE A 190 6.29 -1.82 -9.23
N LEU A 191 7.29 -2.63 -9.58
CA LEU A 191 8.69 -2.18 -9.68
C LEU A 191 9.10 -1.75 -11.09
N LEU A 192 8.52 -2.33 -12.15
CA LEU A 192 8.94 -2.10 -13.53
C LEU A 192 8.00 -1.19 -14.30
N ARG A 193 7.01 -0.59 -13.65
CA ARG A 193 6.15 0.47 -14.20
C ARG A 193 6.48 1.81 -13.54
N GLN A 194 6.09 2.89 -14.20
CA GLN A 194 6.38 4.26 -13.71
C GLN A 194 5.39 4.71 -12.64
N GLU A 195 4.15 4.19 -12.68
CA GLU A 195 3.06 4.61 -11.81
C GLU A 195 3.25 4.12 -10.38
N GLY A 196 2.97 4.98 -9.44
CA GLY A 196 2.99 4.69 -8.00
C GLY A 196 4.37 4.64 -7.36
N TYR A 197 4.37 4.61 -6.04
CA TYR A 197 5.55 4.46 -5.20
C TYR A 197 5.59 3.02 -4.67
N PRO A 198 6.48 2.15 -5.18
CA PRO A 198 6.51 0.75 -4.78
C PRO A 198 7.03 0.56 -3.36
N CYS A 199 6.30 -0.21 -2.58
CA CYS A 199 6.69 -0.66 -1.25
C CYS A 199 6.97 -2.16 -1.28
N ILE A 200 8.16 -2.56 -0.84
CA ILE A 200 8.59 -3.96 -0.79
C ILE A 200 8.38 -4.47 0.64
N PHE A 201 7.65 -5.58 0.77
CA PHE A 201 7.45 -6.21 2.05
C PHE A 201 8.70 -6.98 2.50
N HIS A 202 9.10 -6.78 3.75
CA HIS A 202 10.31 -7.37 4.32
C HIS A 202 10.33 -8.91 4.21
N ALA A 203 9.21 -9.57 4.54
CA ALA A 203 9.13 -11.02 4.49
C ALA A 203 9.17 -11.57 3.06
N ASP A 204 8.69 -10.83 2.05
CA ASP A 204 8.86 -11.22 0.65
C ASP A 204 10.31 -11.08 0.18
N TYR A 205 11.04 -10.11 0.71
CA TYR A 205 12.44 -9.90 0.33
C TYR A 205 13.37 -10.92 1.01
N TYR A 206 13.26 -11.09 2.33
CA TYR A 206 14.18 -11.95 3.09
C TYR A 206 13.67 -13.37 3.30
N GLY A 207 12.37 -13.62 3.12
CA GLY A 207 11.69 -14.79 3.63
C GLY A 207 11.31 -14.62 5.11
N ALA A 208 10.42 -15.47 5.60
CA ALA A 208 10.09 -15.54 7.02
C ALA A 208 9.60 -16.94 7.39
N ASP A 209 9.91 -17.33 8.64
CA ASP A 209 9.36 -18.51 9.28
C ASP A 209 8.75 -18.09 10.61
N TYR A 210 7.49 -18.41 10.83
CA TYR A 210 6.80 -18.13 12.09
C TYR A 210 5.70 -19.14 12.38
N GLU A 211 5.24 -19.15 13.62
CA GLU A 211 4.09 -19.93 14.06
C GLU A 211 3.02 -19.00 14.57
N ASP A 212 1.78 -19.26 14.20
CA ASP A 212 0.64 -18.51 14.73
C ASP A 212 -0.62 -19.40 14.76
N TYR A 213 -1.67 -18.91 15.41
CA TYR A 213 -2.93 -19.60 15.54
C TYR A 213 -3.89 -19.22 14.42
N GLY A 214 -4.44 -20.23 13.76
CA GLY A 214 -5.53 -20.04 12.82
C GLY A 214 -6.86 -19.68 13.51
N LYS A 215 -7.83 -19.24 12.74
CA LYS A 215 -9.20 -18.93 13.22
C LYS A 215 -9.91 -20.13 13.83
N ASP A 216 -9.45 -21.34 13.55
CA ASP A 216 -9.91 -22.61 14.11
C ASP A 216 -9.27 -22.96 15.47
N GLY A 217 -8.37 -22.09 15.97
CA GLY A 217 -7.63 -22.27 17.22
C GLY A 217 -6.45 -23.24 17.14
N ASN A 218 -6.15 -23.78 15.96
CA ASN A 218 -4.98 -24.63 15.76
C ASN A 218 -3.75 -23.80 15.46
N LYS A 219 -2.58 -24.29 15.88
CA LYS A 219 -1.29 -23.67 15.61
C LYS A 219 -0.72 -24.17 14.30
N TYR A 220 -0.27 -23.26 13.46
CA TYR A 220 0.29 -23.53 12.13
C TYR A 220 1.71 -22.98 12.00
N GLN A 221 2.55 -23.73 11.32
CA GLN A 221 3.86 -23.29 10.91
C GLN A 221 3.75 -22.63 9.52
N ILE A 222 4.17 -21.39 9.41
CA ILE A 222 4.16 -20.62 8.17
C ILE A 222 5.60 -20.47 7.68
N HIS A 223 5.81 -20.76 6.38
CA HIS A 223 7.05 -20.52 5.67
C HIS A 223 6.79 -19.61 4.48
N LEU A 224 7.41 -18.43 4.47
CA LEU A 224 7.37 -17.48 3.36
C LEU A 224 8.69 -17.52 2.61
N PRO A 225 8.70 -17.90 1.31
CA PRO A 225 9.94 -17.97 0.54
C PRO A 225 10.49 -16.57 0.23
N SER A 226 11.82 -16.42 0.25
CA SER A 226 12.49 -15.20 -0.18
C SER A 226 12.43 -15.02 -1.69
N HIS A 227 12.05 -13.82 -2.15
CA HIS A 227 12.10 -13.37 -3.55
C HIS A 227 13.26 -12.39 -3.81
N ARG A 228 14.20 -12.25 -2.88
CA ARG A 228 15.31 -11.29 -2.94
C ARG A 228 16.06 -11.35 -4.27
N TRP A 229 16.39 -12.56 -4.73
CA TRP A 229 17.15 -12.77 -5.96
C TRP A 229 16.51 -12.12 -7.20
N LEU A 230 15.18 -12.00 -7.23
CA LEU A 230 14.41 -11.38 -8.30
C LEU A 230 14.19 -9.88 -8.05
N ILE A 231 13.82 -9.53 -6.81
CA ILE A 231 13.56 -8.14 -6.42
C ILE A 231 14.83 -7.28 -6.62
N ASP A 232 16.02 -7.78 -6.28
CA ASP A 232 17.27 -7.07 -6.54
C ASP A 232 17.47 -6.76 -8.03
N LYS A 233 17.11 -7.68 -8.92
CA LYS A 233 17.16 -7.46 -10.38
C LYS A 233 16.13 -6.41 -10.80
N PHE A 234 14.91 -6.48 -10.28
CA PHE A 234 13.88 -5.49 -10.60
C PHE A 234 14.24 -4.10 -10.09
N LEU A 235 14.82 -3.97 -8.92
CA LEU A 235 15.34 -2.69 -8.41
C LEU A 235 16.45 -2.14 -9.31
N HIS A 236 17.36 -3.00 -9.78
CA HIS A 236 18.36 -2.58 -10.76
C HIS A 236 17.72 -2.09 -12.06
N VAL A 237 16.75 -2.83 -12.61
CA VAL A 237 16.02 -2.44 -13.83
C VAL A 237 15.24 -1.15 -13.61
N ARG A 238 14.52 -1.01 -12.48
CA ARG A 238 13.80 0.22 -12.14
C ARG A 238 14.72 1.43 -12.17
N ARG A 239 15.88 1.33 -11.52
CA ARG A 239 16.85 2.44 -11.42
C ARG A 239 17.44 2.86 -12.76
N HIS A 240 17.53 1.96 -13.74
CA HIS A 240 18.29 2.22 -14.96
C HIS A 240 17.48 2.22 -16.25
N TYR A 241 16.24 1.69 -16.24
CA TYR A 241 15.48 1.45 -17.47
C TYR A 241 14.02 1.91 -17.43
N VAL A 242 13.45 2.19 -16.25
CA VAL A 242 12.02 2.58 -16.13
C VAL A 242 11.90 4.10 -16.35
N TYR A 243 12.18 4.54 -17.58
CA TYR A 243 12.18 5.94 -17.97
C TYR A 243 11.61 6.17 -19.36
N GLY A 244 11.19 7.41 -19.63
CA GLY A 244 10.67 7.82 -20.93
C GLY A 244 9.21 7.42 -21.13
N PHE A 245 8.77 7.39 -22.39
CA PHE A 245 7.40 6.99 -22.70
C PHE A 245 7.18 5.53 -22.40
N GLN A 246 6.09 5.25 -21.68
CA GLN A 246 5.62 3.90 -21.39
C GLN A 246 4.43 3.58 -22.28
N TYR A 247 4.45 2.43 -22.93
CA TYR A 247 3.36 1.90 -23.76
C TYR A 247 2.89 0.56 -23.22
N ASP A 248 1.58 0.42 -23.07
CA ASP A 248 0.93 -0.78 -22.55
C ASP A 248 0.39 -1.64 -23.67
N TYR A 249 0.60 -2.95 -23.54
CA TYR A 249 0.10 -4.00 -24.43
C TYR A 249 -0.75 -5.00 -23.61
N PHE A 250 -1.87 -4.50 -23.10
CA PHE A 250 -2.83 -5.28 -22.30
C PHE A 250 -3.98 -5.75 -23.20
N ASP A 251 -3.62 -6.43 -24.27
CA ASP A 251 -4.50 -6.85 -25.37
C ASP A 251 -4.86 -8.35 -25.34
N HIS A 252 -4.28 -9.14 -24.42
CA HIS A 252 -4.57 -10.56 -24.29
C HIS A 252 -4.86 -10.92 -22.83
N TRP A 253 -5.84 -11.77 -22.61
CA TRP A 253 -6.37 -12.06 -21.29
C TRP A 253 -5.34 -12.65 -20.29
N ASN A 254 -4.40 -13.47 -20.73
CA ASN A 254 -3.39 -14.08 -19.85
C ASN A 254 -1.96 -13.61 -20.13
N CYS A 255 -1.75 -12.80 -21.17
CA CYS A 255 -0.41 -12.33 -21.53
C CYS A 255 -0.44 -10.83 -21.76
N ILE A 256 0.19 -10.07 -20.89
CA ILE A 256 0.31 -8.62 -20.97
C ILE A 256 1.77 -8.21 -21.07
N GLY A 257 2.01 -6.97 -21.45
CA GLY A 257 3.36 -6.42 -21.50
C GLY A 257 3.34 -4.90 -21.55
N TRP A 258 4.50 -4.29 -21.38
CA TRP A 258 4.71 -2.87 -21.59
C TRP A 258 6.16 -2.60 -21.98
N THR A 259 6.40 -1.42 -22.52
CA THR A 259 7.74 -0.93 -22.85
C THR A 259 7.98 0.42 -22.20
N CYS A 260 9.22 0.70 -21.81
CA CYS A 260 9.70 2.05 -21.50
C CYS A 260 10.80 2.39 -22.49
N LEU A 261 10.65 3.53 -23.18
CA LEU A 261 11.55 3.84 -24.32
C LEU A 261 12.85 4.53 -23.91
N GLY A 262 13.01 4.82 -22.64
CA GLY A 262 14.11 5.65 -22.14
C GLY A 262 13.92 7.13 -22.46
N ASN A 263 14.82 7.96 -21.96
CA ASN A 263 14.89 9.40 -22.22
C ASN A 263 16.33 9.82 -22.47
N ARG A 264 16.60 11.12 -22.53
CA ARG A 264 17.95 11.65 -22.80
C ARG A 264 18.98 11.26 -21.73
N GLU A 265 18.55 11.24 -20.45
CA GLU A 265 19.43 10.93 -19.31
C GLU A 265 19.57 9.43 -19.10
N HIS A 266 18.50 8.69 -19.39
CA HIS A 266 18.42 7.22 -19.30
C HIS A 266 18.04 6.63 -20.67
N PRO A 267 18.99 6.56 -21.63
CA PRO A 267 18.67 6.27 -23.03
C PRO A 267 18.39 4.80 -23.34
N LYS A 268 18.48 3.93 -22.35
CA LYS A 268 18.19 2.50 -22.52
C LYS A 268 16.69 2.26 -22.42
N ALA A 269 16.16 1.51 -23.39
CA ALA A 269 14.78 1.05 -23.38
C ALA A 269 14.67 -0.31 -22.68
N MET A 270 13.46 -0.64 -22.25
CA MET A 270 13.12 -1.97 -21.75
C MET A 270 11.78 -2.44 -22.29
N ALA A 271 11.58 -3.77 -22.32
CA ALA A 271 10.31 -4.41 -22.55
C ALA A 271 10.06 -5.46 -21.48
N VAL A 272 8.83 -5.53 -21.00
CA VAL A 272 8.37 -6.54 -20.06
C VAL A 272 7.23 -7.30 -20.72
N ILE A 273 7.28 -8.61 -20.64
CA ILE A 273 6.18 -9.52 -21.00
C ILE A 273 5.93 -10.43 -19.81
N MET A 274 4.68 -10.66 -19.47
CA MET A 274 4.29 -11.58 -18.41
C MET A 274 3.02 -12.32 -18.75
N SER A 275 2.92 -13.53 -18.20
CA SER A 275 1.74 -14.39 -18.32
C SER A 275 1.46 -15.03 -16.97
N ASP A 276 0.19 -15.15 -16.59
CA ASP A 276 -0.26 -15.90 -15.42
C ASP A 276 -0.68 -17.34 -15.74
N GLY A 277 -0.58 -17.73 -17.00
CA GLY A 277 -0.95 -19.04 -17.52
C GLY A 277 0.06 -19.59 -18.53
N PRO A 278 -0.40 -20.23 -19.62
CA PRO A 278 0.48 -20.76 -20.67
C PRO A 278 1.38 -19.68 -21.26
N ALA A 279 2.52 -20.11 -21.80
CA ALA A 279 3.47 -19.21 -22.46
C ALA A 279 2.79 -18.38 -23.57
N GLY A 280 3.16 -17.12 -23.65
CA GLY A 280 2.64 -16.18 -24.62
C GLY A 280 3.76 -15.43 -25.33
N TRP A 281 3.38 -14.67 -26.35
CA TRP A 281 4.27 -13.78 -27.07
C TRP A 281 3.54 -12.48 -27.42
N LYS A 282 4.31 -11.41 -27.64
CA LYS A 282 3.78 -10.10 -28.02
C LYS A 282 4.69 -9.38 -29.01
N TRP A 283 4.07 -8.65 -29.92
CA TRP A 283 4.76 -7.61 -30.65
C TRP A 283 4.70 -6.30 -29.85
N MET A 284 5.87 -5.74 -29.54
CA MET A 284 5.98 -4.51 -28.76
C MET A 284 7.01 -3.57 -29.38
N GLU A 285 6.67 -2.30 -29.47
CA GLU A 285 7.61 -1.27 -29.96
C GLU A 285 8.56 -0.85 -28.84
N VAL A 286 9.86 -0.87 -29.13
CA VAL A 286 10.92 -0.52 -28.19
C VAL A 286 11.64 0.78 -28.57
N GLY A 287 11.11 1.49 -29.59
CA GLY A 287 11.62 2.80 -30.03
C GLY A 287 12.99 2.78 -30.70
N LYS A 288 13.58 1.59 -30.95
CA LYS A 288 14.91 1.46 -31.55
C LYS A 288 14.92 0.34 -32.59
N PRO A 289 15.29 0.63 -33.87
CA PRO A 289 15.45 -0.42 -34.85
C PRO A 289 16.66 -1.32 -34.48
N HIS A 290 16.54 -2.59 -34.78
CA HIS A 290 17.60 -3.61 -34.57
C HIS A 290 18.10 -3.72 -33.11
N ALA A 291 17.26 -3.40 -32.11
CA ALA A 291 17.61 -3.58 -30.71
C ALA A 291 17.77 -5.09 -30.37
N LYS A 292 18.78 -5.40 -29.57
CA LYS A 292 18.96 -6.73 -28.94
C LYS A 292 18.48 -6.65 -27.49
N PHE A 293 17.75 -7.66 -27.05
CA PHE A 293 17.19 -7.81 -25.71
C PHE A 293 17.79 -9.02 -25.00
#